data_80442065029eb47f75209d536d99afd7
#
_entry.id   80442065029eb47f75209d536d99afd7
#
_cell.length_a   1.000
_cell.length_b   1.000
_cell.length_c   1.000
_cell.angle_alpha   90.00
_cell.angle_beta   90.00
_cell.angle_gamma   90.00
#
_symmetry.space_group_name_H-M   'P 1'
#
loop_
_entity.id
_entity.type
_entity.pdbx_description
1 polymer ?
#
loop_
_entity_poly.entity_id
_entity_poly.type
_entity_poly.pdbx_seq_one_letter_code
_entity_poly.pdbx_strand_id
1 'polypeptide(L)'
;LEKYIYWTSIPKIGLNDIVDILIVSVMIYLIVKWIKTTRAWVLLKGIIILLCIAFAAYLLQLHTVSWILSNTMGVGITAILIVFQPELRSALEQLGRKNWVTDIFSTDSRQEELEYTARTLQEISRAAIEMGKVKTGALIVLQREVALGEYERTGIPIDAKVSSQLLINIFEHNTPLHDGAVIIHNNRIVSATCYLPLSDSVEIGKEMGTRHRAAVGISEVSDSITVIVSEETGGISIARDGKIIRHLDPQRLRDELAVLREEKGQNKKFKLWKGRNRNEKKNGK
;
A
#
# COMPACT_ATOMS: atom_id res chain seq x y z
N LEU A 1 -37.48 35.08 -24.96
CA LEU A 1 -38.28 34.40 -23.94
C LEU A 1 -38.28 32.86 -24.13
N GLU A 2 -38.11 32.33 -25.33
CA GLU A 2 -38.11 30.87 -25.58
C GLU A 2 -36.88 30.11 -25.06
N LYS A 3 -35.78 30.79 -24.79
CA LYS A 3 -34.51 30.15 -24.39
C LYS A 3 -34.47 29.71 -22.91
N TYR A 4 -35.44 30.12 -22.09
CA TYR A 4 -35.54 29.80 -20.66
C TYR A 4 -36.54 28.68 -20.29
N ILE A 5 -37.31 28.19 -21.29
CA ILE A 5 -38.39 27.21 -21.04
C ILE A 5 -37.88 25.77 -21.00
N TYR A 6 -36.64 25.49 -21.45
CA TYR A 6 -36.08 24.14 -21.45
C TYR A 6 -35.69 23.59 -20.03
N TRP A 7 -35.76 24.42 -19.00
CA TRP A 7 -35.46 24.01 -17.63
C TRP A 7 -36.65 23.42 -16.84
N THR A 8 -37.84 23.44 -17.40
CA THR A 8 -39.06 22.98 -16.72
C THR A 8 -39.60 21.63 -17.22
N SER A 9 -38.96 21.02 -18.21
CA SER A 9 -39.29 19.64 -18.58
C SER A 9 -38.64 18.70 -17.58
N ILE A 10 -39.46 18.12 -16.69
CA ILE A 10 -39.01 17.04 -15.81
C ILE A 10 -38.45 15.95 -16.71
N PRO A 11 -37.11 15.65 -16.64
CA PRO A 11 -36.55 14.61 -17.47
C PRO A 11 -37.24 13.29 -17.12
N LYS A 12 -37.70 12.54 -18.13
CA LYS A 12 -38.25 11.20 -17.94
C LYS A 12 -37.11 10.36 -17.35
N ILE A 13 -37.18 10.04 -16.05
CA ILE A 13 -36.19 9.24 -15.35
C ILE A 13 -36.21 7.84 -15.96
N GLY A 14 -35.19 7.52 -16.73
CA GLY A 14 -34.97 6.18 -17.27
C GLY A 14 -34.20 5.29 -16.30
N LEU A 15 -34.22 3.99 -16.54
CA LEU A 15 -33.39 3.04 -15.76
C LEU A 15 -31.90 3.41 -15.80
N ASN A 16 -31.41 3.97 -16.91
CA ASN A 16 -30.04 4.41 -17.07
C ASN A 16 -29.69 5.58 -16.13
N ASP A 17 -30.64 6.50 -15.90
CA ASP A 17 -30.41 7.66 -15.01
C ASP A 17 -30.31 7.21 -13.54
N ILE A 18 -31.09 6.17 -13.15
CA ILE A 18 -31.00 5.58 -11.82
C ILE A 18 -29.63 4.92 -11.60
N VAL A 19 -29.15 4.17 -12.60
CA VAL A 19 -27.83 3.54 -12.54
C VAL A 19 -26.72 4.58 -12.47
N ASP A 20 -26.82 5.65 -13.25
CA ASP A 20 -25.85 6.75 -13.25
C ASP A 20 -25.79 7.45 -11.88
N ILE A 21 -26.94 7.83 -11.33
CA ILE A 21 -27.03 8.40 -9.97
C ILE A 21 -26.44 7.46 -8.93
N LEU A 22 -26.68 6.16 -9.02
CA LEU A 22 -26.17 5.17 -8.08
C LEU A 22 -24.65 5.07 -8.17
N ILE A 23 -24.10 5.01 -9.39
CA ILE A 23 -22.64 4.97 -9.63
C ILE A 23 -21.97 6.23 -9.06
N VAL A 24 -22.51 7.42 -9.39
CA VAL A 24 -21.99 8.69 -8.90
C VAL A 24 -22.06 8.78 -7.36
N SER A 25 -23.18 8.33 -6.77
CA SER A 25 -23.38 8.31 -5.30
C SER A 25 -22.35 7.40 -4.62
N VAL A 26 -22.12 6.19 -5.15
CA VAL A 26 -21.10 5.26 -4.63
C VAL A 26 -19.71 5.86 -4.77
N MET A 27 -19.41 6.47 -5.91
CA MET A 27 -18.11 7.12 -6.15
C MET A 27 -17.88 8.25 -5.14
N ILE A 28 -18.85 9.15 -4.95
CA ILE A 28 -18.76 10.24 -3.97
C ILE A 28 -18.60 9.67 -2.56
N TYR A 29 -19.36 8.64 -2.18
CA TYR A 29 -19.26 8.00 -0.88
C TYR A 29 -17.86 7.44 -0.62
N LEU A 30 -17.28 6.75 -1.60
CA LEU A 30 -15.93 6.18 -1.48
C LEU A 30 -14.87 7.29 -1.33
N ILE A 31 -14.98 8.37 -2.10
CA ILE A 31 -14.09 9.53 -2.02
C ILE A 31 -14.19 10.18 -0.63
N VAL A 32 -15.40 10.45 -0.13
CA VAL A 32 -15.60 11.05 1.20
C VAL A 32 -15.10 10.14 2.31
N LYS A 33 -15.34 8.83 2.20
CA LYS A 33 -14.83 7.84 3.16
C LYS A 33 -13.30 7.84 3.19
N TRP A 34 -12.65 7.88 2.03
CA TRP A 34 -11.20 7.92 1.92
C TRP A 34 -10.61 9.20 2.49
N ILE A 35 -11.19 10.38 2.18
CA ILE A 35 -10.75 11.67 2.72
C ILE A 35 -10.86 11.71 4.25
N LYS A 36 -11.91 11.12 4.84
CA LYS A 36 -12.11 11.08 6.31
C LYS A 36 -11.01 10.33 7.05
N THR A 37 -10.33 9.39 6.41
CA THR A 37 -9.23 8.62 7.02
C THR A 37 -7.87 9.29 6.89
N THR A 38 -7.78 10.43 6.19
CA THR A 38 -6.53 11.15 5.95
C THR A 38 -6.48 12.47 6.72
N ARG A 39 -5.28 13.04 6.89
CA ARG A 39 -5.07 14.40 7.45
C ARG A 39 -5.76 15.50 6.62
N ALA A 40 -6.08 15.19 5.35
CA ALA A 40 -6.82 16.07 4.45
C ALA A 40 -8.21 16.47 4.97
N TRP A 41 -8.84 15.68 5.86
CA TRP A 41 -10.14 16.00 6.46
C TRP A 41 -10.12 17.28 7.29
N VAL A 42 -9.05 17.53 8.02
CA VAL A 42 -8.90 18.75 8.83
C VAL A 42 -8.77 19.99 7.93
N LEU A 43 -7.96 19.86 6.86
CA LEU A 43 -7.78 20.92 5.87
C LEU A 43 -9.07 21.21 5.09
N LEU A 44 -9.81 20.17 4.71
CA LEU A 44 -11.10 20.32 4.02
C LEU A 44 -12.11 21.12 4.86
N LYS A 45 -12.18 20.87 6.19
CA LYS A 45 -13.00 21.68 7.08
C LYS A 45 -12.61 23.16 7.06
N GLY A 46 -11.31 23.46 7.07
CA GLY A 46 -10.80 24.83 6.98
C GLY A 46 -11.22 25.52 5.67
N ILE A 47 -11.12 24.80 4.54
CA ILE A 47 -11.55 25.33 3.23
C ILE A 47 -13.06 25.59 3.20
N ILE A 48 -13.88 24.68 3.75
CA ILE A 48 -15.33 24.86 3.82
C ILE A 48 -15.68 26.10 4.65
N ILE A 49 -15.03 26.31 5.78
CA ILE A 49 -15.24 27.51 6.60
C ILE A 49 -14.91 28.79 5.82
N LEU A 50 -13.77 28.81 5.09
CA LEU A 50 -13.41 29.94 4.25
C LEU A 50 -14.42 30.20 3.13
N LEU A 51 -14.94 29.16 2.51
CA LEU A 51 -16.00 29.28 1.48
C LEU A 51 -17.30 29.80 2.10
N CYS A 52 -17.68 29.37 3.30
CA CYS A 52 -18.86 29.89 4.00
C CYS A 52 -18.69 31.38 4.33
N ILE A 53 -17.50 31.81 4.76
CA ILE A 53 -17.20 33.23 5.01
C ILE A 53 -17.28 34.01 3.71
N ALA A 54 -16.71 33.52 2.62
CA ALA A 54 -16.77 34.16 1.30
C ALA A 54 -18.22 34.31 0.80
N PHE A 55 -19.02 33.26 0.97
CA PHE A 55 -20.43 33.26 0.61
C PHE A 55 -21.24 34.26 1.44
N ALA A 56 -21.01 34.29 2.75
CA ALA A 56 -21.65 35.25 3.64
C ALA A 56 -21.24 36.69 3.30
N ALA A 57 -19.97 36.97 3.00
CA ALA A 57 -19.48 38.27 2.58
C ALA A 57 -20.13 38.71 1.25
N TYR A 58 -20.35 37.80 0.32
CA TYR A 58 -21.07 38.06 -0.94
C TYR A 58 -22.54 38.42 -0.68
N LEU A 59 -23.27 37.67 0.16
CA LEU A 59 -24.67 37.91 0.48
C LEU A 59 -24.87 39.25 1.21
N LEU A 60 -23.93 39.61 2.10
CA LEU A 60 -23.98 40.85 2.90
C LEU A 60 -23.36 42.04 2.13
N GLN A 61 -22.94 41.86 0.87
CA GLN A 61 -22.31 42.87 0.04
C GLN A 61 -21.10 43.56 0.72
N LEU A 62 -20.29 42.79 1.45
CA LEU A 62 -19.11 43.30 2.16
C LEU A 62 -17.95 43.46 1.17
N HIS A 63 -17.87 44.61 0.52
CA HIS A 63 -16.92 44.89 -0.57
C HIS A 63 -15.46 44.69 -0.18
N THR A 64 -15.06 45.14 1.04
CA THR A 64 -13.70 45.03 1.51
C THR A 64 -13.28 43.58 1.74
N VAL A 65 -14.15 42.76 2.36
CA VAL A 65 -13.89 41.35 2.61
C VAL A 65 -13.83 40.57 1.29
N SER A 66 -14.76 40.82 0.39
CA SER A 66 -14.79 40.22 -0.93
C SER A 66 -13.54 40.56 -1.77
N TRP A 67 -13.06 41.81 -1.69
CA TRP A 67 -11.84 42.24 -2.38
C TRP A 67 -10.60 41.52 -1.82
N ILE A 68 -10.45 41.43 -0.50
CA ILE A 68 -9.34 40.71 0.15
C ILE A 68 -9.36 39.24 -0.25
N LEU A 69 -10.51 38.58 -0.16
CA LEU A 69 -10.66 37.18 -0.51
C LEU A 69 -10.31 36.92 -1.99
N SER A 70 -10.81 37.76 -2.90
CA SER A 70 -10.53 37.64 -4.34
C SER A 70 -9.05 37.81 -4.66
N ASN A 71 -8.38 38.78 -4.04
CA ASN A 71 -6.95 39.03 -4.25
C ASN A 71 -6.05 37.93 -3.62
N THR A 72 -6.50 37.31 -2.53
CA THR A 72 -5.76 36.27 -1.83
C THR A 72 -5.99 34.88 -2.45
N MET A 73 -7.02 34.74 -3.31
CA MET A 73 -7.40 33.44 -3.88
C MET A 73 -6.28 32.76 -4.66
N GLY A 74 -5.51 33.52 -5.46
CA GLY A 74 -4.39 32.98 -6.22
C GLY A 74 -3.28 32.42 -5.32
N VAL A 75 -2.93 33.14 -4.27
CA VAL A 75 -1.95 32.70 -3.27
C VAL A 75 -2.48 31.49 -2.50
N GLY A 76 -3.80 31.53 -2.16
CA GLY A 76 -4.47 30.41 -1.46
C GLY A 76 -4.44 29.11 -2.25
N ILE A 77 -4.71 29.15 -3.55
CA ILE A 77 -4.65 27.97 -4.43
C ILE A 77 -3.23 27.39 -4.46
N THR A 78 -2.22 28.25 -4.60
CA THR A 78 -0.82 27.81 -4.58
C THR A 78 -0.44 27.18 -3.25
N ALA A 79 -0.85 27.79 -2.14
CA ALA A 79 -0.61 27.23 -0.80
C ALA A 79 -1.28 25.86 -0.62
N ILE A 80 -2.51 25.70 -1.10
CA ILE A 80 -3.22 24.41 -1.08
C ILE A 80 -2.45 23.36 -1.88
N LEU A 81 -1.98 23.68 -3.09
CA LEU A 81 -1.20 22.75 -3.90
C LEU A 81 0.07 22.28 -3.22
N ILE A 82 0.79 23.21 -2.55
CA ILE A 82 2.01 22.88 -1.80
C ILE A 82 1.70 21.96 -0.61
N VAL A 83 0.64 22.25 0.13
CA VAL A 83 0.23 21.46 1.30
C VAL A 83 -0.23 20.06 0.90
N PHE A 84 -0.92 19.93 -0.23
CA PHE A 84 -1.40 18.63 -0.75
C PHE A 84 -0.40 17.91 -1.65
N GLN A 85 0.79 18.47 -1.87
CA GLN A 85 1.82 17.85 -2.72
C GLN A 85 2.14 16.41 -2.30
N PRO A 86 2.36 16.06 -1.00
CA PRO A 86 2.64 14.69 -0.59
C PRO A 86 1.45 13.74 -0.82
N GLU A 87 0.22 14.21 -0.59
CA GLU A 87 -0.98 13.41 -0.81
C GLU A 87 -1.22 13.16 -2.29
N LEU A 88 -1.05 14.18 -3.14
CA LEU A 88 -1.14 14.04 -4.60
C LEU A 88 -0.08 13.08 -5.14
N ARG A 89 1.15 13.18 -4.64
CA ARG A 89 2.23 12.26 -5.00
C ARG A 89 1.87 10.83 -4.62
N SER A 90 1.43 10.59 -3.38
CA SER A 90 1.01 9.28 -2.90
C SER A 90 -0.16 8.71 -3.70
N ALA A 91 -1.16 9.53 -4.03
CA ALA A 91 -2.30 9.12 -4.85
C ALA A 91 -1.87 8.74 -6.29
N LEU A 92 -0.98 9.53 -6.91
CA LEU A 92 -0.44 9.24 -8.24
C LEU A 92 0.42 7.98 -8.24
N GLU A 93 1.24 7.78 -7.20
CA GLU A 93 2.01 6.55 -7.02
C GLU A 93 1.11 5.33 -6.86
N GLN A 94 0.02 5.43 -6.08
CA GLN A 94 -0.97 4.34 -5.93
C GLN A 94 -1.72 4.07 -7.23
N LEU A 95 -2.06 5.09 -8.02
CA LEU A 95 -2.67 4.92 -9.34
C LEU A 95 -1.69 4.30 -10.33
N GLY A 96 -0.42 4.71 -10.28
CA GLY A 96 0.65 4.14 -11.12
C GLY A 96 1.01 2.69 -10.74
N ARG A 97 0.80 2.30 -9.47
CA ARG A 97 1.02 0.93 -8.97
C ARG A 97 -0.04 -0.07 -9.47
N LYS A 98 -1.28 0.38 -9.70
CA LYS A 98 -2.29 -0.44 -10.38
C LYS A 98 -1.98 -0.42 -11.88
N ASN A 99 -1.18 -1.37 -12.30
CA ASN A 99 -0.75 -1.58 -13.70
C ASN A 99 -1.91 -1.93 -14.65
N TRP A 100 -2.93 -1.08 -14.72
CA TRP A 100 -4.03 -1.23 -15.69
C TRP A 100 -3.52 -1.12 -17.14
N VAL A 101 -2.45 -0.35 -17.34
CA VAL A 101 -1.87 -0.10 -18.69
C VAL A 101 -0.89 -1.22 -19.08
N THR A 102 -0.12 -1.75 -18.12
CA THR A 102 0.83 -2.86 -18.41
C THR A 102 0.13 -4.19 -18.62
N ASP A 103 -1.03 -4.45 -18.00
CA ASP A 103 -1.83 -5.67 -18.26
C ASP A 103 -2.41 -5.71 -19.69
N ILE A 104 -2.51 -4.56 -20.37
CA ILE A 104 -2.98 -4.47 -21.77
C ILE A 104 -1.83 -4.62 -22.76
N PHE A 105 -0.61 -4.21 -22.42
CA PHE A 105 0.51 -4.12 -23.34
C PHE A 105 1.67 -5.09 -23.09
N SER A 106 1.76 -5.76 -21.93
CA SER A 106 2.82 -6.74 -21.68
C SER A 106 2.46 -8.11 -22.22
N THR A 107 2.83 -8.31 -23.47
CA THR A 107 3.00 -9.63 -24.08
C THR A 107 4.20 -10.32 -23.41
N ASP A 108 3.91 -11.28 -22.51
CA ASP A 108 4.55 -12.56 -22.40
C ASP A 108 6.05 -12.72 -22.08
N SER A 109 6.73 -11.86 -21.36
CA SER A 109 8.12 -12.21 -21.00
C SER A 109 8.67 -11.78 -19.63
N ARG A 110 7.86 -11.22 -18.70
CA ARG A 110 8.32 -10.82 -17.36
C ARG A 110 7.57 -11.46 -16.17
N GLN A 111 6.65 -12.39 -16.42
CA GLN A 111 5.80 -12.98 -15.37
C GLN A 111 6.34 -14.26 -14.72
N GLU A 112 7.52 -14.74 -15.06
CA GLU A 112 8.01 -16.05 -14.56
C GLU A 112 8.87 -16.00 -13.30
N GLU A 113 9.32 -14.84 -12.81
CA GLU A 113 10.35 -14.78 -11.76
C GLU A 113 9.94 -14.31 -10.36
N LEU A 114 8.68 -13.95 -10.12
CA LEU A 114 8.25 -13.40 -8.82
C LEU A 114 7.73 -14.46 -7.82
N GLU A 115 8.14 -15.70 -7.96
CA GLU A 115 7.72 -16.75 -7.04
C GLU A 115 8.80 -17.08 -6.02
N TYR A 116 8.51 -16.84 -4.73
CA TYR A 116 9.33 -17.38 -3.66
C TYR A 116 9.23 -18.92 -3.67
N THR A 117 10.36 -19.59 -3.80
CA THR A 117 10.39 -21.03 -3.75
C THR A 117 10.05 -21.55 -2.37
N ALA A 118 9.47 -22.75 -2.28
CA ALA A 118 9.22 -23.41 -0.99
C ALA A 118 10.48 -23.47 -0.12
N ARG A 119 11.64 -23.68 -0.75
CA ARG A 119 12.94 -23.72 -0.09
C ARG A 119 13.27 -22.36 0.55
N THR A 120 13.11 -21.26 -0.18
CA THR A 120 13.38 -19.92 0.34
C THR A 120 12.51 -19.59 1.55
N LEU A 121 11.21 -19.88 1.49
CA LEU A 121 10.29 -19.63 2.61
C LEU A 121 10.61 -20.54 3.81
N GLN A 122 11.05 -21.76 3.57
CA GLN A 122 11.50 -22.68 4.61
C GLN A 122 12.79 -22.18 5.29
N GLU A 123 13.77 -21.67 4.53
CA GLU A 123 15.01 -21.11 5.05
C GLU A 123 14.74 -19.85 5.89
N ILE A 124 13.84 -18.96 5.44
CA ILE A 124 13.42 -17.78 6.19
C ILE A 124 12.72 -18.19 7.50
N SER A 125 11.76 -19.12 7.43
CA SER A 125 11.07 -19.62 8.63
C SER A 125 12.03 -20.24 9.60
N ARG A 126 12.99 -21.03 9.12
CA ARG A 126 14.02 -21.66 9.96
C ARG A 126 14.90 -20.63 10.64
N ALA A 127 15.37 -19.62 9.90
CA ALA A 127 16.17 -18.54 10.45
C ALA A 127 15.41 -17.79 11.56
N ALA A 128 14.15 -17.38 11.30
CA ALA A 128 13.33 -16.68 12.27
C ALA A 128 13.10 -17.51 13.56
N ILE A 129 12.85 -18.81 13.43
CA ILE A 129 12.66 -19.71 14.58
C ILE A 129 13.96 -19.83 15.41
N GLU A 130 15.10 -20.02 14.75
CA GLU A 130 16.39 -20.15 15.46
C GLU A 130 16.77 -18.83 16.15
N MET A 131 16.62 -17.70 15.47
CA MET A 131 16.86 -16.37 16.05
C MET A 131 15.91 -16.07 17.22
N GLY A 132 14.64 -16.49 17.12
CA GLY A 132 13.68 -16.36 18.21
C GLY A 132 14.06 -17.10 19.48
N LYS A 133 14.66 -18.31 19.37
CA LYS A 133 15.13 -19.10 20.52
C LYS A 133 16.23 -18.39 21.31
N VAL A 134 17.11 -17.69 20.64
CA VAL A 134 18.24 -16.97 21.25
C VAL A 134 17.99 -15.48 21.41
N LYS A 135 16.76 -15.01 21.08
CA LYS A 135 16.32 -13.62 21.16
C LYS A 135 17.17 -12.67 20.31
N THR A 136 17.64 -13.11 19.17
CA THR A 136 18.27 -12.25 18.16
C THR A 136 17.18 -11.51 17.40
N GLY A 137 17.18 -10.18 17.49
CA GLY A 137 16.22 -9.32 16.78
C GLY A 137 16.46 -9.37 15.27
N ALA A 138 15.40 -9.54 14.48
CA ALA A 138 15.51 -9.58 13.03
C ALA A 138 14.33 -8.86 12.35
N LEU A 139 14.61 -8.28 11.17
CA LEU A 139 13.64 -7.60 10.32
C LEU A 139 13.87 -8.01 8.86
N ILE A 140 13.03 -8.92 8.35
CA ILE A 140 13.18 -9.52 7.02
C ILE A 140 12.00 -9.13 6.16
N VAL A 141 12.25 -8.36 5.09
CA VAL A 141 11.25 -7.84 4.17
C VAL A 141 11.24 -8.69 2.89
N LEU A 142 10.10 -9.24 2.56
CA LEU A 142 9.84 -9.99 1.34
C LEU A 142 9.17 -9.07 0.33
N GLN A 143 9.93 -8.59 -0.66
CA GLN A 143 9.40 -7.73 -1.72
C GLN A 143 8.46 -8.53 -2.62
N ARG A 144 7.34 -7.93 -2.98
CA ARG A 144 6.38 -8.49 -3.93
C ARG A 144 6.35 -7.65 -5.23
N GLU A 145 5.17 -7.16 -5.63
CA GLU A 145 5.01 -6.41 -6.88
C GLU A 145 5.58 -4.99 -6.79
N VAL A 146 5.52 -4.38 -5.60
CA VAL A 146 6.03 -3.03 -5.36
C VAL A 146 7.54 -3.07 -5.17
N ALA A 147 8.28 -2.43 -6.07
CA ALA A 147 9.74 -2.35 -5.97
C ALA A 147 10.18 -1.53 -4.76
N LEU A 148 11.12 -2.07 -3.98
CA LEU A 148 11.69 -1.44 -2.78
C LEU A 148 13.07 -0.80 -3.01
N GLY A 149 13.42 -0.51 -4.26
CA GLY A 149 14.75 -0.01 -4.65
C GLY A 149 15.20 1.27 -3.95
N GLU A 150 14.28 2.12 -3.47
CA GLU A 150 14.63 3.30 -2.67
C GLU A 150 15.16 2.92 -1.28
N TYR A 151 14.60 1.85 -0.68
CA TYR A 151 15.05 1.33 0.63
C TYR A 151 16.30 0.46 0.49
N GLU A 152 16.42 -0.34 -0.57
CA GLU A 152 17.60 -1.16 -0.88
C GLU A 152 18.88 -0.31 -0.97
N ARG A 153 18.79 0.88 -1.56
CA ARG A 153 19.92 1.82 -1.71
C ARG A 153 20.42 2.39 -0.39
N THR A 154 19.64 2.35 0.67
CA THR A 154 20.05 2.81 2.00
C THR A 154 20.94 1.78 2.71
N GLY A 155 20.87 0.53 2.25
CA GLY A 155 21.56 -0.59 2.84
C GLY A 155 22.87 -0.97 2.12
N ILE A 156 23.44 -2.07 2.57
CA ILE A 156 24.65 -2.67 2.01
C ILE A 156 24.21 -3.79 1.05
N PRO A 157 24.60 -3.75 -0.24
CA PRO A 157 24.25 -4.79 -1.21
C PRO A 157 24.93 -6.11 -0.85
N ILE A 158 24.15 -7.20 -0.85
CA ILE A 158 24.64 -8.55 -0.51
C ILE A 158 24.61 -9.47 -1.73
N ASP A 159 23.54 -9.41 -2.50
CA ASP A 159 23.29 -10.23 -3.70
C ASP A 159 23.61 -11.72 -3.51
N ALA A 160 23.03 -12.34 -2.49
CA ALA A 160 23.25 -13.74 -2.16
C ALA A 160 21.98 -14.58 -2.19
N LYS A 161 22.10 -15.89 -2.41
CA LYS A 161 20.98 -16.84 -2.25
C LYS A 161 20.55 -16.87 -0.78
N VAL A 162 19.23 -16.96 -0.56
CA VAL A 162 18.67 -17.07 0.79
C VAL A 162 19.07 -18.42 1.40
N SER A 163 19.66 -18.35 2.60
CA SER A 163 19.88 -19.49 3.48
C SER A 163 19.69 -19.07 4.94
N SER A 164 19.23 -19.98 5.78
CA SER A 164 19.02 -19.70 7.20
C SER A 164 20.30 -19.29 7.90
N GLN A 165 21.43 -19.90 7.55
CA GLN A 165 22.74 -19.57 8.11
C GLN A 165 23.18 -18.15 7.78
N LEU A 166 22.98 -17.71 6.53
CA LEU A 166 23.33 -16.35 6.11
C LEU A 166 22.46 -15.31 6.83
N LEU A 167 21.16 -15.56 6.94
CA LEU A 167 20.24 -14.67 7.66
C LEU A 167 20.61 -14.56 9.15
N ILE A 168 20.92 -15.68 9.82
CA ILE A 168 21.37 -15.68 11.21
C ILE A 168 22.67 -14.87 11.36
N ASN A 169 23.64 -15.07 10.47
CA ASN A 169 24.89 -14.31 10.52
C ASN A 169 24.71 -12.80 10.26
N ILE A 170 23.78 -12.41 9.38
CA ILE A 170 23.48 -11.00 9.14
C ILE A 170 22.95 -10.33 10.40
N PHE A 171 22.03 -11.00 11.14
CA PHE A 171 21.40 -10.44 12.33
C PHE A 171 22.17 -10.71 13.63
N GLU A 172 23.36 -11.36 13.56
CA GLU A 172 24.18 -11.59 14.74
C GLU A 172 24.61 -10.26 15.38
N HIS A 173 24.50 -10.19 16.72
CA HIS A 173 24.80 -8.98 17.48
C HIS A 173 26.22 -8.48 17.25
N ASN A 174 26.39 -7.17 17.26
CA ASN A 174 27.67 -6.48 17.08
C ASN A 174 28.35 -6.74 15.72
N THR A 175 27.63 -7.17 14.72
CA THR A 175 28.12 -7.22 13.33
C THR A 175 27.72 -5.96 12.55
N PRO A 176 28.44 -5.58 11.48
CA PRO A 176 28.08 -4.39 10.70
C PRO A 176 26.74 -4.49 9.96
N LEU A 177 26.16 -5.68 9.85
CA LEU A 177 24.96 -5.93 9.05
C LEU A 177 23.66 -6.06 9.85
N HIS A 178 23.73 -6.11 11.19
CA HIS A 178 22.57 -6.46 12.04
C HIS A 178 21.57 -5.33 12.27
N ASP A 179 22.01 -4.06 12.12
CA ASP A 179 21.18 -2.90 12.40
C ASP A 179 20.43 -2.44 11.14
N GLY A 180 19.16 -2.77 11.06
CA GLY A 180 18.29 -2.46 9.93
C GLY A 180 17.54 -3.68 9.39
N ALA A 181 16.99 -3.53 8.20
CA ALA A 181 16.24 -4.58 7.53
C ALA A 181 17.06 -5.31 6.47
N VAL A 182 16.74 -6.60 6.30
CA VAL A 182 17.16 -7.37 5.12
C VAL A 182 16.03 -7.36 4.11
N ILE A 183 16.31 -6.98 2.87
CA ILE A 183 15.36 -7.04 1.76
C ILE A 183 15.66 -8.27 0.91
N ILE A 184 14.63 -9.09 0.72
CA ILE A 184 14.69 -10.30 -0.13
C ILE A 184 13.80 -10.08 -1.35
N HIS A 185 14.34 -10.32 -2.53
CA HIS A 185 13.65 -10.27 -3.80
C HIS A 185 14.11 -11.44 -4.68
N ASN A 186 13.18 -12.09 -5.40
CA ASN A 186 13.47 -13.20 -6.33
C ASN A 186 14.37 -14.29 -5.73
N ASN A 187 14.05 -14.73 -4.50
CA ASN A 187 14.82 -15.76 -3.78
C ASN A 187 16.27 -15.38 -3.43
N ARG A 188 16.62 -14.09 -3.49
CA ARG A 188 17.94 -13.56 -3.14
C ARG A 188 17.84 -12.51 -2.05
N ILE A 189 18.80 -12.48 -1.16
CA ILE A 189 19.05 -11.36 -0.27
C ILE A 189 19.67 -10.27 -1.11
N VAL A 190 18.95 -9.16 -1.33
CA VAL A 190 19.42 -8.04 -2.15
C VAL A 190 20.32 -7.12 -1.35
N SER A 191 19.82 -6.66 -0.19
CA SER A 191 20.51 -5.73 0.68
C SER A 191 20.25 -6.06 2.15
N ALA A 192 21.18 -5.66 3.01
CA ALA A 192 21.05 -5.69 4.47
C ALA A 192 21.24 -4.28 5.05
N THR A 193 20.90 -4.07 6.32
CA THR A 193 21.03 -2.76 7.01
C THR A 193 20.17 -1.67 6.33
N CYS A 194 19.06 -2.05 5.72
CA CYS A 194 18.17 -1.10 5.04
C CYS A 194 17.35 -0.30 6.05
N TYR A 195 17.24 1.02 5.84
CA TYR A 195 16.39 1.89 6.63
C TYR A 195 14.97 1.89 6.05
N LEU A 196 14.00 1.64 6.92
CA LEU A 196 12.58 1.58 6.58
C LEU A 196 11.80 2.71 7.25
N PRO A 197 10.68 3.15 6.68
CA PRO A 197 9.80 4.12 7.31
C PRO A 197 9.21 3.53 8.61
N LEU A 198 9.07 4.36 9.63
CA LEU A 198 8.43 3.98 10.89
C LEU A 198 6.94 4.34 10.83
N SER A 199 6.08 3.41 11.19
CA SER A 199 4.64 3.70 11.33
C SER A 199 4.36 4.58 12.55
N ASP A 200 3.51 5.59 12.34
CA ASP A 200 2.97 6.45 13.39
C ASP A 200 1.62 5.94 13.93
N SER A 201 1.18 4.77 13.52
CA SER A 201 -0.12 4.20 13.91
C SER A 201 -0.20 4.02 15.43
N VAL A 202 -1.29 4.51 16.01
CA VAL A 202 -1.61 4.37 17.43
C VAL A 202 -2.01 2.94 17.79
N GLU A 203 -2.42 2.14 16.81
CA GLU A 203 -2.78 0.72 16.99
C GLU A 203 -1.57 -0.16 17.32
N ILE A 204 -0.37 0.33 16.98
CA ILE A 204 0.87 -0.31 17.41
C ILE A 204 1.12 0.09 18.87
N GLY A 205 0.96 -0.86 19.79
CA GLY A 205 1.18 -0.63 21.21
C GLY A 205 2.53 0.03 21.49
N LYS A 206 2.59 0.89 22.53
CA LYS A 206 3.82 1.62 22.91
C LYS A 206 4.98 0.71 23.31
N GLU A 207 4.67 -0.54 23.64
CA GLU A 207 5.61 -1.62 23.96
C GLU A 207 6.35 -2.19 22.75
N MET A 208 5.97 -1.83 21.53
CA MET A 208 6.63 -2.33 20.34
C MET A 208 7.85 -1.48 19.98
N GLY A 209 9.01 -2.14 19.89
CA GLY A 209 10.27 -1.52 19.51
C GLY A 209 10.30 -1.04 18.04
N THR A 210 11.40 -0.41 17.68
CA THR A 210 11.60 0.22 16.36
C THR A 210 11.45 -0.75 15.20
N ARG A 211 11.90 -2.01 15.33
CA ARG A 211 11.76 -3.05 14.29
C ARG A 211 10.30 -3.36 13.96
N HIS A 212 9.42 -3.41 14.97
CA HIS A 212 8.00 -3.64 14.74
C HIS A 212 7.35 -2.45 14.01
N ARG A 213 7.70 -1.23 14.43
CA ARG A 213 7.19 -0.01 13.79
C ARG A 213 7.70 0.14 12.35
N ALA A 214 8.94 -0.26 12.07
CA ALA A 214 9.51 -0.30 10.74
C ALA A 214 8.82 -1.34 9.84
N ALA A 215 8.51 -2.51 10.39
CA ALA A 215 7.79 -3.57 9.66
C ALA A 215 6.39 -3.13 9.25
N VAL A 216 5.65 -2.49 10.14
CA VAL A 216 4.33 -1.95 9.81
C VAL A 216 4.47 -0.80 8.83
N GLY A 217 5.42 0.13 9.05
CA GLY A 217 5.64 1.29 8.18
C GLY A 217 5.93 0.91 6.73
N ILE A 218 6.79 -0.09 6.48
CA ILE A 218 7.03 -0.56 5.11
C ILE A 218 5.80 -1.24 4.51
N SER A 219 5.01 -1.94 5.31
CA SER A 219 3.78 -2.59 4.84
C SER A 219 2.61 -1.63 4.60
N GLU A 220 2.68 -0.39 5.11
CA GLU A 220 1.71 0.69 4.80
C GLU A 220 1.96 1.30 3.42
N VAL A 221 3.23 1.33 2.98
CA VAL A 221 3.64 1.97 1.72
C VAL A 221 3.93 0.98 0.59
N SER A 222 3.91 -0.32 0.87
CA SER A 222 4.15 -1.38 -0.11
C SER A 222 3.26 -2.59 0.15
N ASP A 223 3.25 -3.54 -0.77
CA ASP A 223 2.59 -4.84 -0.64
C ASP A 223 3.51 -5.92 -0.05
N SER A 224 4.65 -5.51 0.52
CA SER A 224 5.63 -6.41 1.11
C SER A 224 5.09 -7.17 2.32
N ILE A 225 5.63 -8.35 2.56
CA ILE A 225 5.42 -9.11 3.78
C ILE A 225 6.71 -9.04 4.59
N THR A 226 6.60 -8.62 5.86
CA THR A 226 7.76 -8.45 6.71
C THR A 226 7.70 -9.40 7.91
N VAL A 227 8.73 -10.22 8.07
CA VAL A 227 8.92 -11.09 9.23
C VAL A 227 9.77 -10.37 10.26
N ILE A 228 9.29 -10.35 11.51
CA ILE A 228 9.94 -9.71 12.65
C ILE A 228 10.24 -10.74 13.72
N VAL A 229 11.45 -10.70 14.27
CA VAL A 229 11.82 -11.42 15.49
C VAL A 229 12.14 -10.40 16.57
N SER A 230 11.46 -10.50 17.71
CA SER A 230 11.67 -9.60 18.85
C SER A 230 12.96 -9.97 19.60
N GLU A 231 13.82 -9.00 19.84
CA GLU A 231 15.01 -9.18 20.66
C GLU A 231 14.71 -9.27 22.17
N GLU A 232 13.56 -8.76 22.60
CA GLU A 232 13.15 -8.79 24.00
C GLU A 232 12.51 -10.13 24.37
N THR A 233 11.57 -10.59 23.52
CA THR A 233 10.72 -11.75 23.82
C THR A 233 11.10 -13.00 23.03
N GLY A 234 11.80 -12.87 21.91
CA GLY A 234 12.01 -13.93 20.92
C GLY A 234 10.75 -14.23 20.10
N GLY A 235 9.66 -13.50 20.33
CA GLY A 235 8.40 -13.68 19.61
C GLY A 235 8.51 -13.34 18.14
N ILE A 236 7.90 -14.17 17.29
CA ILE A 236 7.88 -13.97 15.85
C ILE A 236 6.56 -13.31 15.46
N SER A 237 6.62 -12.31 14.59
CA SER A 237 5.47 -11.57 14.07
C SER A 237 5.60 -11.38 12.56
N ILE A 238 4.46 -11.15 11.90
CA ILE A 238 4.40 -10.76 10.48
C ILE A 238 3.66 -9.43 10.36
N ALA A 239 4.19 -8.50 9.57
CA ALA A 239 3.48 -7.29 9.16
C ALA A 239 3.10 -7.38 7.68
N ARG A 240 1.84 -7.01 7.36
CA ARG A 240 1.26 -6.96 6.02
C ARG A 240 0.10 -5.96 6.00
N ASP A 241 -0.02 -5.17 4.93
CA ASP A 241 -1.13 -4.22 4.70
C ASP A 241 -1.37 -3.26 5.89
N GLY A 242 -0.29 -2.76 6.50
CA GLY A 242 -0.34 -1.87 7.67
C GLY A 242 -0.78 -2.55 8.98
N LYS A 243 -0.87 -3.88 9.00
CA LYS A 243 -1.29 -4.66 10.17
C LYS A 243 -0.18 -5.61 10.61
N ILE A 244 -0.17 -5.93 11.91
CA ILE A 244 0.77 -6.88 12.49
C ILE A 244 0.05 -8.07 13.12
N ILE A 245 0.51 -9.28 12.80
CA ILE A 245 0.07 -10.55 13.40
C ILE A 245 1.20 -11.00 14.33
N ARG A 246 0.90 -11.08 15.64
CA ARG A 246 1.89 -11.32 16.69
C ARG A 246 1.86 -12.77 17.18
N HIS A 247 2.94 -13.16 17.84
CA HIS A 247 3.07 -14.45 18.54
C HIS A 247 2.79 -15.66 17.65
N LEU A 248 3.38 -15.65 16.45
CA LEU A 248 3.25 -16.75 15.53
C LEU A 248 4.05 -17.95 16.03
N ASP A 249 3.38 -19.09 16.13
CA ASP A 249 4.05 -20.37 16.29
C ASP A 249 4.72 -20.81 14.97
N PRO A 250 5.65 -21.76 14.99
CA PRO A 250 6.37 -22.19 13.79
C PRO A 250 5.47 -22.69 12.66
N GLN A 251 4.29 -23.23 12.96
CA GLN A 251 3.37 -23.72 11.94
C GLN A 251 2.63 -22.56 11.30
N ARG A 252 2.07 -21.66 12.09
CA ARG A 252 1.39 -20.45 11.59
C ARG A 252 2.33 -19.56 10.78
N LEU A 253 3.59 -19.42 11.20
CA LEU A 253 4.59 -18.68 10.41
C LEU A 253 4.74 -19.27 9.00
N ARG A 254 4.81 -20.60 8.88
CA ARG A 254 4.90 -21.27 7.57
C ARG A 254 3.64 -21.10 6.74
N ASP A 255 2.47 -21.19 7.38
CA ASP A 255 1.18 -21.06 6.73
C ASP A 255 1.00 -19.62 6.18
N GLU A 256 1.33 -18.60 6.98
CA GLU A 256 1.31 -17.20 6.52
C GLU A 256 2.29 -16.92 5.37
N LEU A 257 3.49 -17.50 5.41
CA LEU A 257 4.44 -17.39 4.31
C LEU A 257 4.05 -18.21 3.08
N ALA A 258 3.31 -19.32 3.26
CA ALA A 258 2.83 -20.14 2.15
C ALA A 258 1.82 -19.40 1.25
N VAL A 259 1.10 -18.42 1.77
CA VAL A 259 0.20 -17.54 1.00
C VAL A 259 0.94 -16.87 -0.16
N LEU A 260 2.23 -16.55 -0.01
CA LEU A 260 3.07 -16.02 -1.10
C LEU A 260 3.18 -16.94 -2.32
N ARG A 261 2.90 -18.25 -2.17
CA ARG A 261 2.88 -19.23 -3.27
C ARG A 261 1.49 -19.43 -3.85
N GLU A 262 0.43 -19.31 -3.03
CA GLU A 262 -0.93 -19.74 -3.40
C GLU A 262 -1.69 -18.71 -4.23
N GLU A 263 -1.43 -17.42 -4.09
CA GLU A 263 -2.15 -16.36 -4.80
C GLU A 263 -2.07 -16.51 -6.33
N LYS A 264 -0.99 -17.09 -6.88
CA LYS A 264 -0.89 -17.38 -8.32
C LYS A 264 -1.58 -18.67 -8.78
N GLY A 265 -1.76 -19.64 -7.90
CA GLY A 265 -2.42 -20.91 -8.23
C GLY A 265 -3.91 -20.73 -8.56
N GLN A 266 -4.59 -19.81 -7.89
CA GLN A 266 -6.01 -19.52 -8.14
C GLN A 266 -6.22 -18.72 -9.43
N ASN A 267 -5.35 -17.78 -9.76
CA ASN A 267 -5.44 -17.01 -11.01
C ASN A 267 -5.16 -17.87 -12.26
N LYS A 268 -4.26 -18.86 -12.18
CA LYS A 268 -4.03 -19.82 -13.28
C LYS A 268 -5.24 -20.73 -13.52
N LYS A 269 -5.90 -21.22 -12.46
CA LYS A 269 -7.12 -22.06 -12.59
C LYS A 269 -8.29 -21.28 -13.21
N PHE A 270 -8.45 -20.01 -12.88
CA PHE A 270 -9.52 -19.18 -13.44
C PHE A 270 -9.29 -18.83 -14.92
N LYS A 271 -8.03 -18.62 -15.36
CA LYS A 271 -7.69 -18.40 -16.78
C LYS A 271 -7.82 -19.68 -17.62
N LEU A 272 -7.42 -20.84 -17.10
CA LEU A 272 -7.56 -22.13 -17.78
C LEU A 272 -9.04 -22.53 -17.93
N TRP A 273 -9.88 -22.22 -16.96
CA TRP A 273 -11.32 -22.52 -17.04
C TRP A 273 -12.05 -21.64 -18.07
N LYS A 274 -11.67 -20.37 -18.22
CA LYS A 274 -12.22 -19.48 -19.26
C LYS A 274 -11.79 -19.88 -20.68
N GLY A 275 -10.60 -20.48 -20.87
CA GLY A 275 -10.09 -20.96 -22.16
C GLY A 275 -10.78 -22.27 -22.60
N ARG A 276 -11.11 -23.14 -21.65
CA ARG A 276 -11.70 -24.46 -21.95
C ARG A 276 -13.15 -24.37 -22.45
N ASN A 277 -13.95 -23.45 -21.90
CA ASN A 277 -15.33 -23.22 -22.37
C ASN A 277 -15.44 -22.58 -23.76
N ARG A 278 -14.36 -22.03 -24.32
CA ARG A 278 -14.40 -21.40 -25.64
C ARG A 278 -14.14 -22.39 -26.77
N ASN A 279 -13.46 -23.51 -26.47
CA ASN A 279 -13.16 -24.54 -27.46
C ASN A 279 -14.29 -25.60 -27.62
N GLU A 280 -15.11 -25.82 -26.59
CA GLU A 280 -16.25 -26.73 -26.68
C GLU A 280 -17.43 -26.16 -27.52
N LYS A 281 -17.52 -24.87 -27.72
CA LYS A 281 -18.54 -24.23 -28.60
C LYS A 281 -18.15 -24.19 -30.07
N LYS A 282 -16.91 -24.56 -30.46
CA LYS A 282 -16.49 -24.56 -31.87
C LYS A 282 -16.54 -25.93 -32.53
N ASN A 283 -16.71 -27.03 -31.77
CA ASN A 283 -16.77 -28.40 -32.32
C ASN A 283 -18.17 -29.01 -32.34
N GLY A 284 -19.22 -28.19 -32.18
CA GLY A 284 -20.60 -28.62 -32.25
C GLY A 284 -21.37 -27.88 -33.35
N LYS A 285 -20.87 -27.93 -34.58
CA LYS A 285 -21.65 -27.68 -35.80
C LYS A 285 -21.17 -28.57 -36.91
#